data_413b0d4077b066a4765ca2d665d692fa
#
_entry.id   413b0d4077b066a4765ca2d665d692fa
#
_cell.length_a   1.000
_cell.length_b   1.000
_cell.length_c   1.000
_cell.angle_alpha   90.00
_cell.angle_beta   90.00
_cell.angle_gamma   90.00
#
_symmetry.space_group_name_H-M   'P 1'
#
loop_
_entity.id
_entity.type
_entity.pdbx_description
1 polymer ?
#
loop_
_entity_poly.entity_id
_entity_poly.type
_entity_poly.pdbx_seq_one_letter_code
_entity_poly.pdbx_strand_id
1 'polypeptide(L)'
;MITIHNLNKRFAEKILFENFNLSISDGEFVVFCGESGCGKTTLLNMIGCLEKPDSGSIIIDGVDIWKTKRKRDLFSYKLGFLFQNFALLEDKTVLQNLKIINKKYRSSMSPEEALEQVGLLDTKDTKVYKLSGGEQQRVALARLMLKQSDVILADEPTGSLDDRNADVVMELLHKINKSGKTVILVTHNDRIISNESRVIKL
;
A
#
# COMPACT_ATOMS: atom_id res chain seq x y z
N MET A 1 -5.70 6.21 -13.30
CA MET A 1 -4.44 6.98 -13.54
C MET A 1 -4.20 7.98 -12.41
N ILE A 2 -2.96 8.08 -11.93
CA ILE A 2 -2.56 9.05 -10.90
C ILE A 2 -1.67 10.12 -11.55
N THR A 3 -1.96 11.39 -11.31
CA THR A 3 -1.17 12.50 -11.83
C THR A 3 -0.89 13.49 -10.72
N ILE A 4 0.38 13.87 -10.57
CA ILE A 4 0.87 14.84 -9.59
C ILE A 4 1.38 16.06 -10.36
N HIS A 5 0.90 17.25 -9.99
CA HIS A 5 1.25 18.50 -10.65
C HIS A 5 1.78 19.52 -9.64
N ASN A 6 2.99 20.01 -9.91
CA ASN A 6 3.66 21.10 -9.18
C ASN A 6 3.56 20.92 -7.66
N LEU A 7 3.77 19.67 -7.20
CA LEU A 7 3.64 19.32 -5.79
C LEU A 7 4.78 19.93 -4.99
N ASN A 8 4.44 20.60 -3.91
CA ASN A 8 5.39 21.16 -2.97
C ASN A 8 5.10 20.62 -1.56
N LYS A 9 6.15 20.26 -0.84
CA LYS A 9 6.08 19.81 0.54
C LYS A 9 7.37 20.12 1.28
N ARG A 10 7.23 20.74 2.45
CA ARG A 10 8.33 20.98 3.39
C ARG A 10 7.92 20.64 4.81
N PHE A 11 8.90 20.35 5.64
CA PHE A 11 8.76 20.25 7.10
C PHE A 11 9.80 21.17 7.73
N ALA A 12 9.34 22.20 8.44
CA ALA A 12 10.19 23.29 8.94
C ALA A 12 11.11 23.82 7.84
N GLU A 13 12.43 23.70 8.01
CA GLU A 13 13.44 24.18 7.05
C GLU A 13 13.75 23.17 5.92
N LYS A 14 13.27 21.91 6.04
CA LYS A 14 13.58 20.88 5.04
C LYS A 14 12.55 20.86 3.93
N ILE A 15 12.98 21.18 2.71
CA ILE A 15 12.19 21.01 1.50
C ILE A 15 12.30 19.55 1.07
N LEU A 16 11.16 18.83 0.95
CA LEU A 16 11.12 17.48 0.43
C LEU A 16 10.79 17.46 -1.07
N PHE A 17 9.82 18.27 -1.48
CA PHE A 17 9.40 18.37 -2.87
C PHE A 17 9.24 19.83 -3.27
N GLU A 18 9.76 20.18 -4.43
CA GLU A 18 9.63 21.48 -5.06
C GLU A 18 9.22 21.29 -6.53
N ASN A 19 8.04 21.78 -6.89
CA ASN A 19 7.46 21.65 -8.24
C ASN A 19 7.49 20.20 -8.79
N PHE A 20 7.32 19.21 -7.92
CA PHE A 20 7.41 17.79 -8.27
C PHE A 20 6.22 17.38 -9.15
N ASN A 21 6.53 16.71 -10.26
CA ASN A 21 5.54 16.22 -11.21
C ASN A 21 5.76 14.72 -11.46
N LEU A 22 4.66 13.96 -11.52
CA LEU A 22 4.70 12.52 -11.76
C LEU A 22 3.38 12.05 -12.35
N SER A 23 3.46 11.08 -13.28
CA SER A 23 2.28 10.35 -13.78
C SER A 23 2.50 8.85 -13.60
N ILE A 24 1.46 8.16 -13.11
CA ILE A 24 1.42 6.70 -12.95
C ILE A 24 0.15 6.22 -13.67
N SER A 25 0.32 5.29 -14.61
CA SER A 25 -0.79 4.71 -15.36
C SER A 25 -1.54 3.65 -14.54
N ASP A 26 -2.76 3.34 -14.95
CA ASP A 26 -3.50 2.25 -14.32
C ASP A 26 -2.77 0.92 -14.56
N GLY A 27 -2.74 0.08 -13.52
CA GLY A 27 -2.09 -1.23 -13.56
C GLY A 27 -0.57 -1.19 -13.51
N GLU A 28 0.08 -0.04 -13.35
CA GLU A 28 1.53 0.00 -13.18
C GLU A 28 1.96 -0.51 -11.80
N PHE A 29 3.14 -1.14 -11.77
CA PHE A 29 3.91 -1.41 -10.56
C PHE A 29 5.06 -0.42 -10.49
N VAL A 30 5.06 0.46 -9.50
CA VAL A 30 6.04 1.55 -9.38
C VAL A 30 6.74 1.47 -8.03
N VAL A 31 8.06 1.56 -8.04
CA VAL A 31 8.89 1.59 -6.84
C VAL A 31 9.43 2.99 -6.59
N PHE A 32 9.18 3.53 -5.40
CA PHE A 32 9.86 4.74 -4.92
C PHE A 32 11.06 4.33 -4.07
N CYS A 33 12.25 4.74 -4.47
CA CYS A 33 13.49 4.50 -3.76
C CYS A 33 14.24 5.82 -3.50
N GLY A 34 15.29 5.76 -2.69
CA GLY A 34 16.14 6.90 -2.34
C GLY A 34 16.62 6.84 -0.90
N GLU A 35 17.41 7.83 -0.50
CA GLU A 35 17.99 7.90 0.84
C GLU A 35 16.93 8.00 1.94
N SER A 36 17.32 7.66 3.18
CA SER A 36 16.43 7.84 4.34
C SER A 36 16.08 9.32 4.50
N GLY A 37 14.78 9.59 4.66
CA GLY A 37 14.28 10.96 4.85
C GLY A 37 14.18 11.80 3.57
N CYS A 38 14.33 11.23 2.35
CA CYS A 38 14.11 11.97 1.09
C CYS A 38 12.63 12.23 0.78
N GLY A 39 11.69 11.64 1.54
CA GLY A 39 10.26 11.93 1.38
C GLY A 39 9.42 10.79 0.80
N LYS A 40 9.94 9.57 0.64
CA LYS A 40 9.21 8.41 0.06
C LYS A 40 7.88 8.15 0.75
N THR A 41 7.91 7.89 2.06
CA THR A 41 6.70 7.69 2.88
C THR A 41 5.79 8.92 2.85
N THR A 42 6.37 10.13 2.84
CA THR A 42 5.58 11.36 2.75
C THR A 42 4.83 11.45 1.42
N LEU A 43 5.49 11.13 0.29
CA LEU A 43 4.85 11.11 -1.02
C LEU A 43 3.74 10.06 -1.06
N LEU A 44 4.03 8.85 -0.57
CA LEU A 44 3.03 7.77 -0.45
C LEU A 44 1.82 8.22 0.37
N ASN A 45 2.05 8.86 1.52
CA ASN A 45 1.01 9.38 2.39
C ASN A 45 0.22 10.52 1.74
N MET A 46 0.86 11.38 0.94
CA MET A 46 0.17 12.43 0.19
C MET A 46 -0.76 11.84 -0.89
N ILE A 47 -0.31 10.81 -1.62
CA ILE A 47 -1.14 10.06 -2.57
C ILE A 47 -2.28 9.35 -1.83
N GLY A 48 -1.99 8.86 -0.63
CA GLY A 48 -2.93 8.17 0.25
C GLY A 48 -3.90 9.06 1.03
N CYS A 49 -3.89 10.38 0.83
CA CYS A 49 -4.69 11.34 1.60
C CYS A 49 -4.43 11.35 3.12
N LEU A 50 -3.28 10.85 3.57
CA LEU A 50 -2.89 10.82 4.99
C LEU A 50 -2.05 12.04 5.37
N GLU A 51 -1.28 12.61 4.44
CA GLU A 51 -0.46 13.82 4.63
C GLU A 51 -0.81 14.85 3.56
N LYS A 52 -1.13 16.07 3.96
CA LYS A 52 -1.52 17.12 3.01
C LYS A 52 -0.28 17.77 2.37
N PRO A 53 -0.25 17.97 1.03
CA PRO A 53 0.76 18.80 0.39
C PRO A 53 0.58 20.28 0.77
N ASP A 54 1.66 21.05 0.71
CA ASP A 54 1.61 22.50 0.96
C ASP A 54 0.99 23.23 -0.23
N SER A 55 1.31 22.78 -1.46
CA SER A 55 0.68 23.26 -2.69
C SER A 55 0.80 22.21 -3.81
N GLY A 56 0.20 22.50 -4.96
CA GLY A 56 0.08 21.58 -6.08
C GLY A 56 -1.21 20.73 -6.02
N SER A 57 -1.27 19.69 -6.82
CA SER A 57 -2.44 18.80 -6.86
C SER A 57 -2.04 17.36 -7.08
N ILE A 58 -2.84 16.44 -6.53
CA ILE A 58 -2.77 15.01 -6.78
C ILE A 58 -4.15 14.59 -7.30
N ILE A 59 -4.17 14.06 -8.51
CA ILE A 59 -5.38 13.68 -9.23
C ILE A 59 -5.39 12.16 -9.38
N ILE A 60 -6.46 11.52 -8.92
CA ILE A 60 -6.71 10.08 -9.12
C ILE A 60 -8.01 9.95 -9.93
N ASP A 61 -7.95 9.34 -11.10
CA ASP A 61 -9.08 9.16 -12.02
C ASP A 61 -9.84 10.47 -12.29
N GLY A 62 -9.09 11.55 -12.56
CA GLY A 62 -9.64 12.87 -12.83
C GLY A 62 -10.14 13.66 -11.62
N VAL A 63 -10.04 13.10 -10.41
CA VAL A 63 -10.48 13.76 -9.16
C VAL A 63 -9.28 14.27 -8.36
N ASP A 64 -9.22 15.57 -8.10
CA ASP A 64 -8.26 16.14 -7.15
C ASP A 64 -8.61 15.66 -5.73
N ILE A 65 -7.78 14.76 -5.20
CA ILE A 65 -8.05 14.06 -3.92
C ILE A 65 -7.98 14.99 -2.71
N TRP A 66 -7.36 16.16 -2.85
CA TRP A 66 -7.24 17.12 -1.75
C TRP A 66 -8.36 18.17 -1.76
N LYS A 67 -9.01 18.39 -2.92
CA LYS A 67 -10.15 19.31 -3.05
C LYS A 67 -11.51 18.63 -2.94
N THR A 68 -11.57 17.31 -3.17
CA THR A 68 -12.84 16.57 -3.13
C THR A 68 -13.43 16.51 -1.73
N LYS A 69 -14.76 16.61 -1.66
CA LYS A 69 -15.54 16.34 -0.44
C LYS A 69 -15.78 14.84 -0.22
N ARG A 70 -15.44 13.99 -1.20
CA ARG A 70 -15.69 12.53 -1.19
C ARG A 70 -14.47 11.72 -0.74
N LYS A 71 -13.68 12.21 0.20
CA LYS A 71 -12.50 11.49 0.72
C LYS A 71 -12.83 10.09 1.25
N ARG A 72 -14.01 9.93 1.86
CA ARG A 72 -14.47 8.62 2.35
C ARG A 72 -14.57 7.59 1.22
N ASP A 73 -15.03 7.99 0.04
CA ASP A 73 -15.16 7.09 -1.12
C ASP A 73 -13.77 6.66 -1.62
N LEU A 74 -12.77 7.57 -1.61
CA LEU A 74 -11.39 7.23 -1.95
C LEU A 74 -10.85 6.12 -1.02
N PHE A 75 -10.99 6.29 0.30
CA PHE A 75 -10.57 5.27 1.26
C PHE A 75 -11.38 3.98 1.15
N SER A 76 -12.64 4.05 0.79
CA SER A 76 -13.53 2.88 0.74
C SER A 76 -13.32 2.03 -0.50
N TYR A 77 -13.10 2.64 -1.66
CA TYR A 77 -13.14 1.96 -2.96
C TYR A 77 -11.86 2.09 -3.78
N LYS A 78 -11.01 3.09 -3.54
CA LYS A 78 -9.86 3.37 -4.40
C LYS A 78 -8.52 2.99 -3.79
N LEU A 79 -8.31 3.31 -2.53
CA LEU A 79 -7.00 3.21 -1.89
C LEU A 79 -6.93 1.99 -0.96
N GLY A 80 -5.95 1.15 -1.13
CA GLY A 80 -5.55 0.09 -0.21
C GLY A 80 -4.17 0.39 0.37
N PHE A 81 -3.98 0.11 1.66
CA PHE A 81 -2.71 0.39 2.35
C PHE A 81 -2.10 -0.89 2.90
N LEU A 82 -0.80 -1.02 2.72
CA LEU A 82 0.03 -2.02 3.36
C LEU A 82 1.13 -1.28 4.12
N PHE A 83 0.96 -1.20 5.44
CA PHE A 83 1.88 -0.49 6.32
C PHE A 83 2.99 -1.39 6.82
N GLN A 84 4.15 -0.80 7.13
CA GLN A 84 5.30 -1.49 7.71
C GLN A 84 4.95 -2.20 9.04
N ASN A 85 4.06 -1.64 9.85
CA ASN A 85 3.60 -2.20 11.14
C ASN A 85 2.35 -3.08 11.00
N PHE A 86 2.05 -3.58 9.80
CA PHE A 86 0.92 -4.45 9.45
C PHE A 86 -0.48 -3.87 9.73
N ALA A 87 -0.62 -2.94 10.66
CA ALA A 87 -1.88 -2.34 11.12
C ALA A 87 -2.96 -3.41 11.43
N LEU A 88 -2.59 -4.46 12.14
CA LEU A 88 -3.47 -5.54 12.58
C LEU A 88 -3.88 -5.34 14.05
N LEU A 89 -5.05 -5.86 14.40
CA LEU A 89 -5.50 -5.94 15.78
C LEU A 89 -4.94 -7.23 16.40
N GLU A 90 -3.91 -7.09 17.24
CA GLU A 90 -3.14 -8.21 17.79
C GLU A 90 -4.00 -9.15 18.64
N ASP A 91 -4.93 -8.61 19.44
CA ASP A 91 -5.83 -9.38 20.31
C ASP A 91 -6.97 -10.10 19.57
N LYS A 92 -7.14 -9.83 18.28
CA LYS A 92 -8.15 -10.46 17.43
C LYS A 92 -7.57 -11.63 16.67
N THR A 93 -8.45 -12.54 16.25
CA THR A 93 -8.04 -13.65 15.38
C THR A 93 -7.73 -13.13 13.96
N VAL A 94 -7.03 -13.94 13.19
CA VAL A 94 -6.76 -13.70 11.78
C VAL A 94 -8.07 -13.42 11.02
N LEU A 95 -9.05 -14.28 11.16
CA LEU A 95 -10.36 -14.12 10.52
C LEU A 95 -11.09 -12.84 10.97
N GLN A 96 -11.00 -12.50 12.26
CA GLN A 96 -11.59 -11.25 12.76
C GLN A 96 -10.93 -10.03 12.15
N ASN A 97 -9.60 -10.03 11.94
CA ASN A 97 -8.89 -8.95 11.25
C ASN A 97 -9.35 -8.77 9.80
N LEU A 98 -9.64 -9.82 9.09
CA LEU A 98 -10.19 -9.72 7.74
C LEU A 98 -11.64 -9.21 7.75
N LYS A 99 -12.44 -9.64 8.72
CA LYS A 99 -13.85 -9.24 8.86
C LYS A 99 -14.07 -7.77 9.26
N ILE A 100 -13.03 -7.04 9.66
CA ILE A 100 -13.08 -5.58 9.90
C ILE A 100 -13.53 -4.83 8.63
N ILE A 101 -13.13 -5.30 7.45
CA ILE A 101 -13.58 -4.69 6.20
C ILE A 101 -15.08 -4.90 6.05
N ASN A 102 -15.81 -3.79 5.98
CA ASN A 102 -17.25 -3.83 5.78
C ASN A 102 -17.58 -4.56 4.47
N LYS A 103 -18.56 -5.46 4.51
CA LYS A 103 -18.99 -6.28 3.35
C LYS A 103 -19.25 -5.44 2.08
N LYS A 104 -19.77 -4.23 2.24
CA LYS A 104 -20.02 -3.30 1.14
C LYS A 104 -18.76 -2.93 0.34
N TYR A 105 -17.59 -2.96 0.99
CA TYR A 105 -16.29 -2.54 0.41
C TYR A 105 -15.36 -3.73 0.13
N ARG A 106 -15.91 -4.97 0.15
CA ARG A 106 -15.16 -6.17 -0.19
C ARG A 106 -15.22 -6.44 -1.69
N SER A 107 -14.17 -7.07 -2.19
CA SER A 107 -14.17 -7.76 -3.47
C SER A 107 -15.16 -8.95 -3.42
N SER A 108 -15.32 -9.67 -4.52
CA SER A 108 -16.09 -10.91 -4.56
C SER A 108 -15.48 -12.06 -3.73
N MET A 109 -14.24 -11.90 -3.29
CA MET A 109 -13.47 -12.89 -2.53
C MET A 109 -14.01 -13.01 -1.10
N SER A 110 -14.12 -14.23 -0.59
CA SER A 110 -14.39 -14.50 0.83
C SER A 110 -13.13 -14.32 1.68
N PRO A 111 -13.27 -14.08 3.00
CA PRO A 111 -12.12 -14.04 3.90
C PRO A 111 -11.30 -15.34 3.90
N GLU A 112 -11.96 -16.47 3.79
CA GLU A 112 -11.36 -17.80 3.77
C GLU A 112 -10.54 -18.01 2.48
N GLU A 113 -11.07 -17.65 1.32
CA GLU A 113 -10.33 -17.66 0.05
C GLU A 113 -9.11 -16.73 0.08
N ALA A 114 -9.23 -15.53 0.68
CA ALA A 114 -8.11 -14.63 0.84
C ALA A 114 -7.00 -15.23 1.71
N LEU A 115 -7.34 -15.94 2.78
CA LEU A 115 -6.39 -16.66 3.64
C LEU A 115 -5.74 -17.84 2.93
N GLU A 116 -6.48 -18.56 2.13
CA GLU A 116 -5.94 -19.66 1.31
C GLU A 116 -4.88 -19.14 0.33
N GLN A 117 -5.14 -18.01 -0.32
CA GLN A 117 -4.19 -17.40 -1.27
C GLN A 117 -2.86 -16.98 -0.65
N VAL A 118 -2.82 -16.72 0.65
CA VAL A 118 -1.59 -16.37 1.38
C VAL A 118 -1.05 -17.53 2.23
N GLY A 119 -1.65 -18.73 2.13
CA GLY A 119 -1.22 -19.94 2.84
C GLY A 119 -1.47 -19.90 4.35
N LEU A 120 -2.53 -19.25 4.81
CA LEU A 120 -2.85 -19.06 6.24
C LEU A 120 -4.26 -19.50 6.63
N LEU A 121 -4.93 -20.32 5.83
CA LEU A 121 -6.30 -20.75 6.13
C LEU A 121 -6.40 -21.50 7.48
N ASP A 122 -5.42 -22.35 7.77
CA ASP A 122 -5.38 -23.14 9.02
C ASP A 122 -5.18 -22.29 10.27
N THR A 123 -4.68 -21.04 10.10
CA THR A 123 -4.45 -20.11 11.21
C THR A 123 -5.63 -19.16 11.47
N LYS A 124 -6.75 -19.31 10.77
CA LYS A 124 -7.87 -18.36 10.79
C LYS A 124 -8.40 -18.01 12.18
N ASP A 125 -8.37 -18.96 13.11
CA ASP A 125 -8.84 -18.81 14.49
C ASP A 125 -7.70 -18.47 15.47
N THR A 126 -6.46 -18.35 14.98
CA THR A 126 -5.30 -17.97 15.78
C THR A 126 -5.29 -16.45 16.00
N LYS A 127 -4.96 -16.00 17.20
CA LYS A 127 -4.77 -14.57 17.50
C LYS A 127 -3.49 -14.06 16.85
N VAL A 128 -3.54 -12.85 16.29
CA VAL A 128 -2.45 -12.26 15.50
C VAL A 128 -1.14 -12.17 16.27
N TYR A 129 -1.14 -11.85 17.56
CA TYR A 129 0.09 -11.77 18.37
C TYR A 129 0.87 -13.10 18.46
N LYS A 130 0.26 -14.25 18.08
CA LYS A 130 0.94 -15.54 18.06
C LYS A 130 1.64 -15.85 16.74
N LEU A 131 1.42 -15.01 15.73
CA LEU A 131 1.98 -15.19 14.40
C LEU A 131 3.38 -14.58 14.32
N SER A 132 4.24 -15.16 13.48
CA SER A 132 5.49 -14.55 13.07
C SER A 132 5.25 -13.25 12.26
N GLY A 133 6.25 -12.38 12.16
CA GLY A 133 6.15 -11.15 11.37
C GLY A 133 5.77 -11.40 9.91
N GLY A 134 6.33 -12.44 9.29
CA GLY A 134 5.99 -12.82 7.92
C GLY A 134 4.53 -13.31 7.77
N GLU A 135 4.01 -14.03 8.76
CA GLU A 135 2.59 -14.42 8.77
C GLU A 135 1.68 -13.23 8.97
N GLN A 136 2.03 -12.30 9.88
CA GLN A 136 1.28 -11.06 10.09
C GLN A 136 1.22 -10.23 8.80
N GLN A 137 2.34 -10.11 8.08
CA GLN A 137 2.38 -9.43 6.79
C GLN A 137 1.47 -10.10 5.76
N ARG A 138 1.47 -11.43 5.69
CA ARG A 138 0.54 -12.16 4.81
C ARG A 138 -0.94 -11.98 5.21
N VAL A 139 -1.26 -11.88 6.50
CA VAL A 139 -2.61 -11.51 6.96
C VAL A 139 -2.99 -10.10 6.49
N ALA A 140 -2.07 -9.14 6.57
CA ALA A 140 -2.30 -7.78 6.07
C ALA A 140 -2.55 -7.77 4.55
N LEU A 141 -1.79 -8.58 3.78
CA LEU A 141 -2.01 -8.78 2.34
C LEU A 141 -3.36 -9.45 2.05
N ALA A 142 -3.75 -10.51 2.77
CA ALA A 142 -5.07 -11.12 2.62
C ALA A 142 -6.20 -10.11 2.87
N ARG A 143 -6.06 -9.27 3.90
CA ARG A 143 -6.99 -8.17 4.17
C ARG A 143 -7.03 -7.16 3.02
N LEU A 144 -5.89 -6.86 2.41
CA LEU A 144 -5.79 -5.97 1.26
C LEU A 144 -6.45 -6.56 0.01
N MET A 145 -6.25 -7.86 -0.27
CA MET A 145 -6.90 -8.58 -1.38
C MET A 145 -8.42 -8.62 -1.24
N LEU A 146 -8.90 -8.74 -0.01
CA LEU A 146 -10.33 -8.74 0.30
C LEU A 146 -10.98 -7.37 0.05
N LYS A 147 -10.23 -6.28 0.16
CA LYS A 147 -10.75 -4.93 -0.02
C LYS A 147 -10.88 -4.56 -1.50
N GLN A 148 -11.99 -3.94 -1.87
CA GLN A 148 -12.07 -3.21 -3.14
C GLN A 148 -11.09 -2.04 -3.08
N SER A 149 -10.12 -2.04 -3.97
CA SER A 149 -9.15 -0.96 -4.13
C SER A 149 -8.49 -1.09 -5.49
N ASP A 150 -8.29 0.03 -6.17
CA ASP A 150 -7.66 0.08 -7.48
C ASP A 150 -6.17 0.45 -7.36
N VAL A 151 -5.82 1.17 -6.30
CA VAL A 151 -4.46 1.63 -6.00
C VAL A 151 -4.01 1.06 -4.67
N ILE A 152 -2.88 0.39 -4.66
CA ILE A 152 -2.23 -0.17 -3.48
C ILE A 152 -1.02 0.70 -3.14
N LEU A 153 -0.96 1.14 -1.90
CA LEU A 153 0.12 1.93 -1.32
C LEU A 153 0.84 1.08 -0.28
N ALA A 154 2.04 0.63 -0.59
CA ALA A 154 2.84 -0.25 0.25
C ALA A 154 4.08 0.48 0.76
N ASP A 155 4.18 0.67 2.07
CA ASP A 155 5.30 1.35 2.74
C ASP A 155 6.19 0.33 3.43
N GLU A 156 7.39 0.09 2.88
CA GLU A 156 8.40 -0.84 3.38
C GLU A 156 7.84 -2.23 3.78
N PRO A 157 7.06 -2.90 2.91
CA PRO A 157 6.29 -4.09 3.31
C PRO A 157 7.17 -5.30 3.62
N THR A 158 8.46 -5.22 3.31
CA THR A 158 9.43 -6.31 3.52
C THR A 158 10.54 -5.94 4.52
N GLY A 159 10.54 -4.72 5.05
CA GLY A 159 11.67 -4.17 5.81
C GLY A 159 12.03 -4.91 7.10
N SER A 160 11.10 -5.67 7.68
CA SER A 160 11.31 -6.46 8.89
C SER A 160 11.33 -7.97 8.66
N LEU A 161 11.35 -8.41 7.39
CA LEU A 161 11.25 -9.82 7.00
C LEU A 161 12.61 -10.37 6.55
N ASP A 162 12.80 -11.68 6.75
CA ASP A 162 13.86 -12.41 6.06
C ASP A 162 13.59 -12.49 4.54
N ASP A 163 14.62 -12.85 3.79
CA ASP A 163 14.57 -12.88 2.31
C ASP A 163 13.45 -13.77 1.77
N ARG A 164 13.23 -14.94 2.37
CA ARG A 164 12.20 -15.89 1.93
C ARG A 164 10.79 -15.30 2.11
N ASN A 165 10.52 -14.70 3.27
CA ASN A 165 9.23 -14.06 3.51
C ASN A 165 9.07 -12.79 2.66
N ALA A 166 10.15 -12.03 2.42
CA ALA A 166 10.14 -10.90 1.51
C ALA A 166 9.76 -11.31 0.08
N ASP A 167 10.31 -12.40 -0.44
CA ASP A 167 9.97 -12.94 -1.77
C ASP A 167 8.48 -13.30 -1.86
N VAL A 168 7.94 -13.99 -0.86
CA VAL A 168 6.51 -14.33 -0.82
C VAL A 168 5.63 -13.07 -0.84
N VAL A 169 6.00 -12.02 -0.09
CA VAL A 169 5.28 -10.75 -0.07
C VAL A 169 5.31 -10.08 -1.44
N MET A 170 6.48 -10.05 -2.11
CA MET A 170 6.62 -9.48 -3.45
C MET A 170 5.82 -10.25 -4.49
N GLU A 171 5.84 -11.60 -4.46
CA GLU A 171 5.02 -12.43 -5.35
C GLU A 171 3.51 -12.13 -5.18
N LEU A 172 3.03 -11.95 -3.95
CA LEU A 172 1.66 -11.60 -3.67
C LEU A 172 1.31 -10.18 -4.17
N LEU A 173 2.20 -9.21 -4.02
CA LEU A 173 2.02 -7.85 -4.56
C LEU A 173 1.97 -7.87 -6.09
N HIS A 174 2.84 -8.63 -6.75
CA HIS A 174 2.79 -8.81 -8.20
C HIS A 174 1.50 -9.52 -8.66
N LYS A 175 1.03 -10.51 -7.90
CA LYS A 175 -0.27 -11.16 -8.18
C LYS A 175 -1.43 -10.16 -8.08
N ILE A 176 -1.41 -9.29 -7.08
CA ILE A 176 -2.37 -8.18 -6.92
C ILE A 176 -2.27 -7.23 -8.12
N ASN A 177 -1.07 -6.85 -8.55
CA ASN A 177 -0.87 -5.98 -9.71
C ASN A 177 -1.38 -6.63 -11.02
N LYS A 178 -1.07 -7.89 -11.24
CA LYS A 178 -1.55 -8.66 -12.42
C LYS A 178 -3.08 -8.76 -12.47
N SER A 179 -3.79 -8.56 -11.36
CA SER A 179 -5.26 -8.44 -11.37
C SER A 179 -5.77 -7.06 -11.84
N GLY A 180 -4.88 -6.19 -12.34
CA GLY A 180 -5.19 -4.87 -12.90
C GLY A 180 -5.08 -3.71 -11.89
N LYS A 181 -4.61 -3.96 -10.67
CA LYS A 181 -4.43 -2.90 -9.66
C LYS A 181 -3.10 -2.18 -9.84
N THR A 182 -3.08 -0.87 -9.65
CA THR A 182 -1.85 -0.07 -9.57
C THR A 182 -1.19 -0.30 -8.21
N VAL A 183 0.11 -0.59 -8.20
CA VAL A 183 0.88 -0.76 -6.96
C VAL A 183 1.97 0.29 -6.88
N ILE A 184 2.03 1.02 -5.77
CA ILE A 184 3.11 1.94 -5.45
C ILE A 184 3.81 1.40 -4.21
N LEU A 185 5.04 1.00 -4.38
CA LEU A 185 5.89 0.41 -3.35
C LEU A 185 6.97 1.40 -2.94
N VAL A 186 7.10 1.65 -1.65
CA VAL A 186 8.28 2.32 -1.07
C VAL A 186 9.20 1.26 -0.51
N THR A 187 10.46 1.26 -0.91
CA THR A 187 11.48 0.39 -0.33
C THR A 187 12.89 0.96 -0.48
N HIS A 188 13.79 0.52 0.39
CA HIS A 188 15.22 0.75 0.29
C HIS A 188 16.01 -0.55 0.02
N ASN A 189 15.31 -1.67 -0.25
CA ASN A 189 15.93 -2.96 -0.54
C ASN A 189 16.42 -3.01 -2.00
N ASP A 190 17.75 -2.94 -2.21
CA ASP A 190 18.36 -2.92 -3.53
C ASP A 190 18.01 -4.15 -4.38
N ARG A 191 17.82 -5.32 -3.77
CA ARG A 191 17.42 -6.55 -4.48
C ARG A 191 16.01 -6.40 -5.08
N ILE A 192 15.08 -5.79 -4.36
CA ILE A 192 13.73 -5.51 -4.89
C ILE A 192 13.81 -4.46 -5.98
N ILE A 193 14.53 -3.34 -5.72
CA ILE A 193 14.68 -2.23 -6.66
C ILE A 193 15.25 -2.70 -8.00
N SER A 194 16.28 -3.57 -7.98
CA SER A 194 16.94 -4.06 -9.21
C SER A 194 16.07 -4.98 -10.07
N ASN A 195 15.04 -5.58 -9.49
CA ASN A 195 14.12 -6.49 -10.17
C ASN A 195 12.88 -5.80 -10.77
N GLU A 196 12.68 -4.52 -10.47
CA GLU A 196 11.48 -3.80 -10.91
C GLU A 196 11.74 -2.94 -12.14
N SER A 197 10.78 -2.94 -13.07
CA SER A 197 10.91 -2.25 -14.35
C SER A 197 10.73 -0.74 -14.26
N ARG A 198 9.97 -0.26 -13.27
CA ARG A 198 9.73 1.17 -13.07
C ARG A 198 10.11 1.62 -11.67
N VAL A 199 11.26 2.24 -11.58
CA VAL A 199 11.83 2.77 -10.34
C VAL A 199 11.95 4.28 -10.44
N ILE A 200 11.47 4.99 -9.42
CA ILE A 200 11.55 6.43 -9.29
C ILE A 200 12.41 6.75 -8.08
N LYS A 201 13.56 7.32 -8.33
CA LYS A 201 14.47 7.79 -7.27
C LYS A 201 14.05 9.20 -6.83
N LEU A 202 13.79 9.35 -5.54
CA LEU A 202 13.44 10.62 -4.90
C LEU A 202 14.64 11.27 -4.23
#